data_55a571d80c8c2a2f15c4aec1ddd219ed
#
_entry.id   55a571d80c8c2a2f15c4aec1ddd219ed
#
_cell.length_a   1.000
_cell.length_b   1.000
_cell.length_c   1.000
_cell.angle_alpha   90.00
_cell.angle_beta   90.00
_cell.angle_gamma   90.00
#
_symmetry.space_group_name_H-M   'P 1'
#
loop_
_entity.id
_entity.type
_entity.pdbx_description
1 polymer ?
#
loop_
_entity_poly.entity_id
_entity_poly.type
_entity_poly.pdbx_seq_one_letter_code
_entity_poly.pdbx_strand_id
1 'polypeptide(L)'
;MIALQGSRGGSRRRIAVAWLACFVAAFTATAQAAEPAPQAELAAFCAVPENLSNGGFLKHARDAYRAGKPLRIVAFGTSSSTGAGAASRANAYPARLQADLQERFAIPVEVVNKSVGGQSARQMASRLEDDVVSLAPSLVIWQTGTVDAAGNLEIEDFGRALTQAIEMLEKEGIDVILMNMQYSRRMELLVNYWPYVEMMNAVAAQSGAVLFDRLEMMRHWAGEGRLDFDNMPRAERASRAAKLHECLALQLGDMIEKAVRR
;
A
#
# COMPACT_ATOMS: atom_id res chain seq x y z
N MET A 1 -99.58 -40.46 -11.48
CA MET A 1 -100.14 -40.69 -12.80
C MET A 1 -99.05 -40.42 -13.82
N ILE A 2 -98.51 -41.46 -14.44
CA ILE A 2 -98.35 -41.62 -15.89
C ILE A 2 -97.48 -40.57 -16.58
N ALA A 3 -96.49 -40.85 -17.36
CA ALA A 3 -95.89 -41.99 -18.00
C ALA A 3 -94.65 -41.49 -18.83
N LEU A 4 -93.61 -42.18 -18.84
CA LEU A 4 -92.95 -42.84 -19.98
C LEU A 4 -92.40 -42.05 -21.19
N GLN A 5 -91.20 -42.46 -21.51
CA GLN A 5 -90.49 -42.61 -22.79
C GLN A 5 -89.73 -41.36 -23.27
N GLY A 6 -88.43 -41.35 -23.52
CA GLY A 6 -87.62 -42.40 -24.14
C GLY A 6 -87.13 -41.88 -25.48
N SER A 7 -85.82 -41.61 -25.65
CA SER A 7 -85.22 -41.74 -26.99
C SER A 7 -83.69 -41.65 -26.91
N ARG A 8 -83.08 -42.63 -27.52
CA ARG A 8 -81.61 -42.78 -27.74
C ARG A 8 -81.13 -41.84 -28.86
N GLY A 9 -80.04 -41.15 -28.62
CA GLY A 9 -79.35 -40.42 -29.66
C GLY A 9 -77.84 -40.44 -29.39
N GLY A 10 -77.17 -41.30 -30.12
CA GLY A 10 -75.68 -41.46 -30.02
C GLY A 10 -74.96 -40.23 -30.58
N SER A 11 -74.08 -39.66 -29.83
CA SER A 11 -73.22 -38.64 -30.30
C SER A 11 -71.77 -39.11 -30.26
N ARG A 12 -71.15 -39.16 -31.42
CA ARG A 12 -69.76 -39.52 -31.70
C ARG A 12 -68.86 -38.55 -31.01
N ARG A 13 -68.06 -39.00 -30.07
CA ARG A 13 -66.95 -38.25 -29.48
C ARG A 13 -65.81 -38.04 -30.50
N ARG A 14 -65.67 -36.80 -30.94
CA ARG A 14 -64.47 -36.35 -31.66
C ARG A 14 -63.33 -36.12 -30.63
N ILE A 15 -62.28 -36.93 -30.70
CA ILE A 15 -61.09 -36.71 -29.93
C ILE A 15 -60.30 -35.59 -30.62
N ALA A 16 -60.26 -34.44 -29.99
CA ALA A 16 -59.36 -33.34 -30.38
C ALA A 16 -57.97 -33.64 -29.77
N VAL A 17 -57.02 -33.96 -30.59
CA VAL A 17 -55.59 -34.08 -30.21
C VAL A 17 -55.05 -32.66 -30.13
N ALA A 18 -54.88 -32.15 -28.91
CA ALA A 18 -54.17 -30.88 -28.65
C ALA A 18 -52.67 -31.12 -28.74
N TRP A 19 -52.05 -30.55 -29.74
CA TRP A 19 -50.57 -30.49 -29.83
C TRP A 19 -50.07 -29.42 -28.82
N LEU A 20 -49.43 -29.88 -27.72
CA LEU A 20 -48.74 -29.03 -26.78
C LEU A 20 -47.36 -28.70 -27.38
N ALA A 21 -47.21 -27.54 -27.96
CA ALA A 21 -45.91 -27.01 -28.39
C ALA A 21 -45.14 -26.53 -27.15
N CYS A 22 -44.19 -27.34 -26.69
CA CYS A 22 -43.22 -26.92 -25.70
C CYS A 22 -42.27 -25.90 -26.32
N PHE A 23 -42.49 -24.61 -26.02
CA PHE A 23 -41.48 -23.57 -26.24
C PHE A 23 -40.41 -23.69 -25.15
N VAL A 24 -39.27 -24.28 -25.49
CA VAL A 24 -38.06 -24.21 -24.66
C VAL A 24 -37.46 -22.83 -24.91
N ALA A 25 -37.74 -21.88 -24.02
CA ALA A 25 -37.03 -20.60 -23.97
C ALA A 25 -35.62 -20.87 -23.45
N ALA A 26 -34.65 -20.88 -24.34
CA ALA A 26 -33.23 -20.90 -23.95
C ALA A 26 -32.88 -19.54 -23.31
N PHE A 27 -32.85 -19.48 -21.97
CA PHE A 27 -32.28 -18.37 -21.25
C PHE A 27 -30.77 -18.43 -21.44
N THR A 28 -30.23 -17.66 -22.37
CA THR A 28 -28.80 -17.34 -22.42
C THR A 28 -28.52 -16.38 -21.26
N ALA A 29 -28.10 -16.92 -20.12
CA ALA A 29 -27.54 -16.11 -19.05
C ALA A 29 -26.22 -15.51 -19.57
N THR A 30 -26.26 -14.24 -19.97
CA THR A 30 -25.05 -13.43 -20.15
C THR A 30 -24.42 -13.30 -18.76
N ALA A 31 -23.31 -14.01 -18.54
CA ALA A 31 -22.50 -13.81 -17.35
C ALA A 31 -21.97 -12.36 -17.38
N GLN A 32 -22.61 -11.49 -16.64
CA GLN A 32 -22.15 -10.14 -16.39
C GLN A 32 -20.89 -10.29 -15.53
N ALA A 33 -19.73 -9.88 -16.04
CA ALA A 33 -18.51 -9.86 -15.25
C ALA A 33 -18.79 -8.99 -14.01
N ALA A 34 -18.67 -9.57 -12.82
CA ALA A 34 -18.83 -8.82 -11.58
C ALA A 34 -17.80 -7.69 -11.56
N GLU A 35 -18.23 -6.47 -11.24
CA GLU A 35 -17.30 -5.37 -11.02
C GLU A 35 -16.31 -5.78 -9.92
N PRO A 36 -15.00 -5.51 -10.11
CA PRO A 36 -14.00 -5.85 -9.10
C PRO A 36 -14.32 -5.11 -7.78
N ALA A 37 -14.11 -5.79 -6.65
CA ALA A 37 -14.28 -5.16 -5.36
C ALA A 37 -13.37 -3.92 -5.24
N PRO A 38 -13.76 -2.86 -4.50
CA PRO A 38 -12.99 -1.61 -4.39
C PRO A 38 -11.52 -1.81 -3.98
N GLN A 39 -11.24 -2.82 -3.17
CA GLN A 39 -9.87 -3.20 -2.80
C GLN A 39 -9.07 -3.78 -3.98
N ALA A 40 -9.71 -4.55 -4.87
CA ALA A 40 -9.05 -5.09 -6.05
C ALA A 40 -8.75 -3.99 -7.08
N GLU A 41 -9.61 -2.98 -7.21
CA GLU A 41 -9.34 -1.80 -8.03
C GLU A 41 -8.18 -0.97 -7.48
N LEU A 42 -8.14 -0.78 -6.16
CA LEU A 42 -7.03 -0.10 -5.51
C LEU A 42 -5.72 -0.85 -5.71
N ALA A 43 -5.72 -2.17 -5.50
CA ALA A 43 -4.53 -3.01 -5.71
C ALA A 43 -4.03 -2.92 -7.15
N ALA A 44 -4.92 -2.99 -8.15
CA ALA A 44 -4.57 -2.83 -9.56
C ALA A 44 -4.02 -1.43 -9.86
N PHE A 45 -4.64 -0.37 -9.31
CA PHE A 45 -4.18 1.00 -9.48
C PHE A 45 -2.79 1.23 -8.87
N CYS A 46 -2.50 0.63 -7.72
CA CYS A 46 -1.24 0.79 -6.98
C CYS A 46 -0.19 -0.26 -7.36
N ALA A 47 -0.48 -1.17 -8.30
CA ALA A 47 0.45 -2.21 -8.71
C ALA A 47 1.79 -1.64 -9.21
N VAL A 48 2.87 -2.32 -8.87
CA VAL A 48 4.24 -2.03 -9.33
C VAL A 48 4.87 -3.33 -9.83
N PRO A 49 5.94 -3.26 -10.65
CA PRO A 49 6.73 -4.43 -11.02
C PRO A 49 7.22 -5.21 -9.80
N GLU A 50 7.28 -6.53 -9.91
CA GLU A 50 7.61 -7.43 -8.80
C GLU A 50 8.97 -7.11 -8.15
N ASN A 51 9.96 -6.70 -8.94
CA ASN A 51 11.28 -6.31 -8.45
C ASN A 51 11.26 -5.09 -7.51
N LEU A 52 10.20 -4.26 -7.55
CA LEU A 52 10.01 -3.14 -6.63
C LEU A 52 9.21 -3.51 -5.37
N SER A 53 8.50 -4.64 -5.38
CA SER A 53 7.66 -5.11 -4.26
C SER A 53 8.28 -6.25 -3.46
N ASN A 54 9.58 -6.47 -3.59
CA ASN A 54 10.27 -7.54 -2.87
C ASN A 54 10.31 -7.27 -1.37
N GLY A 55 9.69 -8.17 -0.60
CA GLY A 55 9.82 -8.18 0.85
C GLY A 55 11.23 -8.61 1.24
N GLY A 56 11.91 -7.79 2.05
CA GLY A 56 13.16 -8.17 2.71
C GLY A 56 12.91 -9.09 3.91
N PHE A 57 13.88 -9.16 4.79
CA PHE A 57 13.81 -9.91 6.03
C PHE A 57 13.69 -8.97 7.21
N LEU A 58 12.56 -9.02 7.92
CA LEU A 58 12.26 -8.22 9.11
C LEU A 58 12.20 -9.16 10.32
N LYS A 59 13.35 -9.42 10.92
CA LYS A 59 13.51 -10.43 11.97
C LYS A 59 12.66 -10.12 13.21
N HIS A 60 12.79 -8.91 13.73
CA HIS A 60 12.15 -8.53 15.00
C HIS A 60 10.63 -8.35 14.84
N ALA A 61 10.17 -7.78 13.72
CA ALA A 61 8.76 -7.70 13.37
C ALA A 61 8.14 -9.09 13.19
N ARG A 62 8.84 -10.01 12.51
CA ARG A 62 8.42 -11.41 12.38
C ARG A 62 8.35 -12.14 13.71
N ASP A 63 9.36 -11.97 14.56
CA ASP A 63 9.41 -12.62 15.88
C ASP A 63 8.26 -12.11 16.77
N ALA A 64 7.93 -10.80 16.74
CA ALA A 64 6.76 -10.24 17.42
C ALA A 64 5.46 -10.82 16.86
N TYR A 65 5.31 -10.86 15.54
CA TYR A 65 4.13 -11.44 14.87
C TYR A 65 3.92 -12.91 15.25
N ARG A 66 4.96 -13.75 15.15
CA ARG A 66 4.90 -15.18 15.48
C ARG A 66 4.62 -15.44 16.95
N ALA A 67 5.06 -14.54 17.82
CA ALA A 67 4.79 -14.61 19.27
C ALA A 67 3.39 -14.09 19.64
N GLY A 68 2.58 -13.65 18.68
CA GLY A 68 1.26 -13.05 18.94
C GLY A 68 1.31 -11.72 19.71
N LYS A 69 2.48 -11.06 19.72
CA LYS A 69 2.66 -9.75 20.36
C LYS A 69 2.16 -8.63 19.48
N PRO A 70 1.77 -7.47 20.05
CA PRO A 70 1.44 -6.29 19.23
C PRO A 70 2.60 -5.91 18.33
N LEU A 71 2.30 -5.60 17.06
CA LEU A 71 3.28 -5.09 16.10
C LEU A 71 3.32 -3.58 16.20
N ARG A 72 4.30 -3.04 16.93
CA ARG A 72 4.54 -1.60 16.99
C ARG A 72 5.52 -1.18 15.92
N ILE A 73 5.12 -0.21 15.10
CA ILE A 73 5.88 0.36 13.99
C ILE A 73 6.03 1.87 14.24
N VAL A 74 7.22 2.42 14.07
CA VAL A 74 7.43 3.86 14.07
C VAL A 74 7.60 4.36 12.63
N ALA A 75 6.74 5.25 12.18
CA ALA A 75 6.95 6.01 10.96
C ALA A 75 7.82 7.24 11.30
N PHE A 76 9.04 7.25 10.77
CA PHE A 76 10.07 8.23 11.06
C PHE A 76 10.51 8.88 9.75
N GLY A 77 10.01 10.08 9.48
CA GLY A 77 10.19 10.68 8.17
C GLY A 77 10.15 12.20 8.17
N THR A 78 10.06 12.73 6.97
CA THR A 78 9.99 14.17 6.72
C THR A 78 8.57 14.61 6.31
N SER A 79 8.42 15.71 5.58
CA SER A 79 7.13 16.33 5.26
C SER A 79 6.11 15.39 4.61
N SER A 80 6.54 14.47 3.75
CA SER A 80 5.58 13.54 3.13
C SER A 80 5.01 12.55 4.15
N SER A 81 5.81 12.09 5.11
CA SER A 81 5.34 11.19 6.17
C SER A 81 4.45 11.89 7.20
N THR A 82 4.53 13.22 7.32
CA THR A 82 3.55 14.00 8.12
C THR A 82 2.19 14.15 7.42
N GLY A 83 2.09 13.78 6.14
CA GLY A 83 0.88 13.95 5.33
C GLY A 83 0.82 15.27 4.58
N ALA A 84 1.97 15.93 4.33
CA ALA A 84 2.01 17.12 3.52
C ALA A 84 1.38 16.88 2.13
N GLY A 85 0.43 17.72 1.75
CA GLY A 85 -0.33 17.60 0.50
C GLY A 85 -1.54 16.65 0.55
N ALA A 86 -1.68 15.79 1.54
CA ALA A 86 -2.76 14.79 1.61
C ALA A 86 -4.05 15.29 2.30
N ALA A 87 -4.22 16.58 2.46
CA ALA A 87 -5.34 17.26 3.08
C ALA A 87 -5.53 16.99 4.59
N SER A 88 -5.14 15.84 5.11
CA SER A 88 -5.21 15.51 6.54
C SER A 88 -4.16 14.47 6.94
N ARG A 89 -3.86 14.40 8.24
CA ARG A 89 -2.98 13.33 8.79
C ARG A 89 -3.56 11.93 8.63
N ALA A 90 -4.88 11.79 8.65
CA ALA A 90 -5.56 10.52 8.43
C ALA A 90 -5.36 9.99 7.00
N ASN A 91 -5.08 10.86 6.03
CA ASN A 91 -4.77 10.50 4.66
C ASN A 91 -3.28 10.21 4.43
N ALA A 92 -2.42 10.44 5.42
CA ALA A 92 -1.00 10.11 5.32
C ALA A 92 -0.79 8.60 5.36
N TYR A 93 0.27 8.13 4.68
CA TYR A 93 0.54 6.69 4.60
C TYR A 93 0.69 6.00 5.98
N PRO A 94 1.23 6.61 7.04
CA PRO A 94 1.34 5.90 8.32
C PRO A 94 -0.02 5.52 8.92
N ALA A 95 -1.01 6.41 8.85
CA ALA A 95 -2.36 6.12 9.34
C ALA A 95 -3.07 5.07 8.48
N ARG A 96 -2.90 5.14 7.15
CA ARG A 96 -3.45 4.15 6.22
C ARG A 96 -2.78 2.79 6.36
N LEU A 97 -1.47 2.76 6.59
CA LEU A 97 -0.73 1.54 6.85
C LEU A 97 -1.22 0.83 8.12
N GLN A 98 -1.49 1.59 9.19
CA GLN A 98 -2.07 1.01 10.40
C GLN A 98 -3.40 0.33 10.11
N ALA A 99 -4.29 0.99 9.38
CA ALA A 99 -5.60 0.42 9.02
C ALA A 99 -5.44 -0.84 8.15
N ASP A 100 -4.60 -0.78 7.11
CA ASP A 100 -4.32 -1.89 6.20
C ASP A 100 -3.74 -3.11 6.94
N LEU A 101 -2.72 -2.90 7.77
CA LEU A 101 -2.11 -4.00 8.53
C LEU A 101 -3.05 -4.56 9.62
N GLN A 102 -3.91 -3.73 10.21
CA GLN A 102 -4.89 -4.21 11.18
C GLN A 102 -5.97 -5.09 10.53
N GLU A 103 -6.30 -4.87 9.26
CA GLU A 103 -7.19 -5.75 8.49
C GLU A 103 -6.50 -7.08 8.13
N ARG A 104 -5.18 -7.06 7.87
CA ARG A 104 -4.40 -8.24 7.46
C ARG A 104 -3.99 -9.14 8.61
N PHE A 105 -3.79 -8.59 9.81
CA PHE A 105 -3.22 -9.31 10.95
C PHE A 105 -4.23 -9.48 12.08
N ALA A 106 -4.24 -10.68 12.67
CA ALA A 106 -5.06 -10.99 13.85
C ALA A 106 -4.48 -10.41 15.16
N ILE A 107 -3.27 -9.87 15.13
CA ILE A 107 -2.63 -9.22 16.28
C ILE A 107 -2.85 -7.69 16.23
N PRO A 108 -2.80 -7.00 17.39
CA PRO A 108 -2.86 -5.54 17.39
C PRO A 108 -1.69 -4.91 16.62
N VAL A 109 -1.98 -3.90 15.79
CA VAL A 109 -0.99 -3.11 15.06
C VAL A 109 -1.06 -1.65 15.50
N GLU A 110 0.08 -1.06 15.82
CA GLU A 110 0.21 0.35 16.18
C GLU A 110 1.27 1.00 15.29
N VAL A 111 0.89 2.06 14.56
CA VAL A 111 1.83 2.86 13.75
C VAL A 111 1.96 4.25 14.36
N VAL A 112 3.03 4.49 15.11
CA VAL A 112 3.33 5.78 15.74
C VAL A 112 4.06 6.69 14.76
N ASN A 113 3.48 7.83 14.43
CA ASN A 113 4.11 8.77 13.50
C ASN A 113 4.94 9.82 14.24
N LYS A 114 6.27 9.72 14.15
CA LYS A 114 7.29 10.61 14.72
C LYS A 114 7.99 11.48 13.65
N SER A 115 7.35 11.64 12.50
CA SER A 115 7.90 12.42 11.39
C SER A 115 7.90 13.92 11.65
N VAL A 116 8.97 14.59 11.24
CA VAL A 116 9.16 16.05 11.32
C VAL A 116 9.64 16.57 9.97
N GLY A 117 8.88 17.53 9.40
CA GLY A 117 9.20 18.08 8.09
C GLY A 117 10.52 18.84 8.05
N GLY A 118 11.23 18.75 6.92
CA GLY A 118 12.42 19.56 6.63
C GLY A 118 13.71 19.10 7.31
N GLN A 119 13.76 17.89 7.88
CA GLN A 119 14.96 17.37 8.53
C GLN A 119 15.86 16.58 7.57
N SER A 120 17.18 16.77 7.67
CA SER A 120 18.19 15.90 7.07
C SER A 120 18.32 14.59 7.85
N ALA A 121 18.96 13.58 7.23
CA ALA A 121 19.22 12.29 7.88
C ALA A 121 19.99 12.45 9.20
N ARG A 122 20.98 13.34 9.24
CA ARG A 122 21.74 13.65 10.46
C ARG A 122 20.86 14.23 11.57
N GLN A 123 19.98 15.18 11.24
CA GLN A 123 19.04 15.75 12.21
C GLN A 123 18.04 14.71 12.71
N MET A 124 17.60 13.82 11.84
CA MET A 124 16.75 12.71 12.24
C MET A 124 17.50 11.72 13.14
N ALA A 125 18.73 11.35 12.79
CA ALA A 125 19.57 10.45 13.59
C ALA A 125 19.78 10.95 15.02
N SER A 126 19.93 12.26 15.23
CA SER A 126 20.13 12.86 16.57
C SER A 126 18.96 12.74 17.54
N ARG A 127 17.76 12.33 17.06
CA ARG A 127 16.55 12.16 17.89
C ARG A 127 15.99 10.74 17.88
N LEU A 128 16.75 9.77 17.32
CA LEU A 128 16.30 8.37 17.24
C LEU A 128 16.07 7.74 18.61
N GLU A 129 16.92 8.03 19.59
CA GLU A 129 16.78 7.50 20.95
C GLU A 129 15.43 7.90 21.56
N ASP A 130 15.13 9.21 21.54
CA ASP A 130 13.91 9.74 22.15
C ASP A 130 12.62 9.42 21.40
N ASP A 131 12.68 9.41 20.07
CA ASP A 131 11.50 9.30 19.23
C ASP A 131 11.20 7.88 18.72
N VAL A 132 12.20 7.01 18.70
CA VAL A 132 12.08 5.64 18.19
C VAL A 132 12.40 4.62 19.27
N VAL A 133 13.61 4.58 19.79
CA VAL A 133 14.05 3.55 20.73
C VAL A 133 13.21 3.54 21.99
N SER A 134 12.91 4.70 22.55
CA SER A 134 12.06 4.85 23.76
C SER A 134 10.67 4.22 23.63
N LEU A 135 10.18 4.04 22.41
CA LEU A 135 8.89 3.41 22.13
C LEU A 135 8.97 1.89 22.02
N ALA A 136 10.18 1.32 22.03
CA ALA A 136 10.45 -0.11 21.88
C ALA A 136 9.65 -0.76 20.71
N PRO A 137 9.72 -0.21 19.47
CA PRO A 137 9.03 -0.79 18.32
C PRO A 137 9.77 -2.04 17.84
N SER A 138 9.09 -2.90 17.09
CA SER A 138 9.74 -3.98 16.35
C SER A 138 10.23 -3.56 14.96
N LEU A 139 9.76 -2.40 14.47
CA LEU A 139 10.05 -1.92 13.12
C LEU A 139 10.02 -0.38 13.08
N VAL A 140 10.99 0.22 12.40
CA VAL A 140 10.95 1.62 12.00
C VAL A 140 10.91 1.73 10.47
N ILE A 141 10.03 2.59 9.95
CA ILE A 141 10.01 3.00 8.54
C ILE A 141 10.66 4.38 8.49
N TRP A 142 11.91 4.43 8.06
CA TRP A 142 12.72 5.65 8.03
C TRP A 142 12.74 6.24 6.62
N GLN A 143 11.95 7.31 6.41
CA GLN A 143 11.91 8.05 5.15
C GLN A 143 12.83 9.26 5.21
N THR A 144 13.87 9.30 4.35
CA THR A 144 14.89 10.34 4.36
C THR A 144 15.50 10.61 2.96
N GLY A 145 16.53 11.45 2.90
CA GLY A 145 17.34 11.72 1.72
C GLY A 145 16.88 12.93 0.88
N THR A 146 15.59 13.27 0.89
CA THR A 146 15.08 14.40 0.07
C THR A 146 15.67 15.75 0.50
N VAL A 147 15.78 15.99 1.80
CA VAL A 147 16.33 17.24 2.34
C VAL A 147 17.84 17.28 2.12
N ASP A 148 18.50 16.17 2.30
CA ASP A 148 19.94 16.03 2.10
C ASP A 148 20.30 16.33 0.65
N ALA A 149 19.63 15.72 -0.30
CA ALA A 149 19.83 15.96 -1.74
C ALA A 149 19.48 17.39 -2.16
N ALA A 150 18.35 17.93 -1.71
CA ALA A 150 17.94 19.29 -2.03
C ALA A 150 18.88 20.36 -1.43
N GLY A 151 19.48 20.05 -0.28
CA GLY A 151 20.48 20.87 0.38
C GLY A 151 21.90 20.66 -0.11
N ASN A 152 22.12 19.70 -1.03
CA ASN A 152 23.45 19.28 -1.51
C ASN A 152 24.40 19.03 -0.34
N LEU A 153 23.92 18.31 0.69
CA LEU A 153 24.74 17.96 1.87
C LEU A 153 25.77 16.90 1.50
N GLU A 154 26.90 16.88 2.25
CA GLU A 154 27.98 15.91 1.99
C GLU A 154 27.48 14.46 2.04
N ILE A 155 27.75 13.71 0.95
CA ILE A 155 27.24 12.34 0.75
C ILE A 155 27.80 11.38 1.79
N GLU A 156 29.08 11.55 2.13
CA GLU A 156 29.77 10.75 3.16
C GLU A 156 29.16 10.96 4.55
N ASP A 157 28.74 12.20 4.87
CA ASP A 157 28.06 12.50 6.13
C ASP A 157 26.65 11.90 6.15
N PHE A 158 25.94 11.97 5.02
CA PHE A 158 24.65 11.33 4.84
C PHE A 158 24.73 9.81 5.02
N GLY A 159 25.67 9.15 4.31
CA GLY A 159 25.90 7.71 4.43
C GLY A 159 26.28 7.28 5.84
N ARG A 160 27.18 8.03 6.48
CA ARG A 160 27.60 7.79 7.87
C ARG A 160 26.44 7.90 8.85
N ALA A 161 25.59 8.93 8.70
CA ALA A 161 24.41 9.10 9.55
C ALA A 161 23.44 7.92 9.42
N LEU A 162 23.21 7.42 8.21
CA LEU A 162 22.37 6.23 7.97
C LEU A 162 22.98 4.99 8.61
N THR A 163 24.24 4.69 8.33
CA THR A 163 24.91 3.48 8.81
C THR A 163 24.90 3.41 10.34
N GLN A 164 25.34 4.49 11.01
CA GLN A 164 25.39 4.53 12.47
C GLN A 164 24.01 4.39 13.11
N ALA A 165 23.00 5.02 12.52
CA ALA A 165 21.64 4.93 13.01
C ALA A 165 21.03 3.55 12.84
N ILE A 166 21.25 2.90 11.70
CA ILE A 166 20.78 1.53 11.45
C ILE A 166 21.46 0.55 12.40
N GLU A 167 22.78 0.64 12.56
CA GLU A 167 23.51 -0.19 13.52
C GLU A 167 23.01 -0.04 14.96
N MET A 168 22.67 1.18 15.37
CA MET A 168 22.07 1.43 16.69
C MET A 168 20.69 0.75 16.82
N LEU A 169 19.81 0.92 15.82
CA LEU A 169 18.49 0.32 15.83
C LEU A 169 18.54 -1.21 15.83
N GLU A 170 19.45 -1.80 15.07
CA GLU A 170 19.66 -3.25 15.06
C GLU A 170 20.12 -3.78 16.43
N LYS A 171 21.02 -3.07 17.13
CA LYS A 171 21.46 -3.42 18.49
C LYS A 171 20.30 -3.38 19.50
N GLU A 172 19.35 -2.48 19.29
CA GLU A 172 18.13 -2.36 20.12
C GLU A 172 17.04 -3.36 19.69
N GLY A 173 17.30 -4.21 18.69
CA GLY A 173 16.33 -5.20 18.23
C GLY A 173 15.19 -4.62 17.41
N ILE A 174 15.46 -3.56 16.64
CA ILE A 174 14.50 -2.85 15.82
C ILE A 174 14.85 -3.02 14.34
N ASP A 175 13.96 -3.62 13.56
CA ASP A 175 14.12 -3.70 12.11
C ASP A 175 13.97 -2.33 11.44
N VAL A 176 14.63 -2.14 10.30
CA VAL A 176 14.57 -0.89 9.54
C VAL A 176 14.07 -1.13 8.12
N ILE A 177 12.99 -0.46 7.73
CA ILE A 177 12.65 -0.21 6.34
C ILE A 177 13.15 1.20 5.99
N LEU A 178 14.15 1.28 5.12
CA LEU A 178 14.69 2.53 4.62
C LEU A 178 13.90 2.95 3.38
N MET A 179 13.09 4.01 3.51
CA MET A 179 12.29 4.55 2.41
C MET A 179 13.04 5.71 1.76
N ASN A 180 13.37 5.58 0.48
CA ASN A 180 14.03 6.63 -0.27
C ASN A 180 13.08 7.79 -0.67
N MET A 181 13.58 8.71 -1.50
CA MET A 181 12.92 9.98 -1.77
C MET A 181 11.69 9.81 -2.67
N GLN A 182 10.90 10.87 -2.75
CA GLN A 182 9.79 10.96 -3.69
C GLN A 182 10.30 11.32 -5.09
N TYR A 183 9.60 10.84 -6.12
CA TYR A 183 9.81 11.24 -7.49
C TYR A 183 8.93 12.43 -7.87
N SER A 184 9.49 13.38 -8.63
CA SER A 184 8.79 14.27 -9.54
C SER A 184 9.76 14.71 -10.63
N ARG A 185 9.28 14.99 -11.83
CA ARG A 185 10.12 15.49 -12.95
C ARG A 185 10.84 16.78 -12.57
N ARG A 186 10.17 17.63 -11.78
CA ARG A 186 10.80 18.87 -11.30
C ARG A 186 11.96 18.62 -10.36
N MET A 187 11.84 17.65 -9.46
CA MET A 187 12.97 17.23 -8.59
C MET A 187 14.12 16.66 -9.43
N GLU A 188 13.81 15.83 -10.40
CA GLU A 188 14.79 15.21 -11.30
C GLU A 188 15.60 16.25 -12.10
N LEU A 189 14.97 17.36 -12.48
CA LEU A 189 15.63 18.45 -13.23
C LEU A 189 16.41 19.42 -12.36
N LEU A 190 16.04 19.59 -11.09
CA LEU A 190 16.57 20.64 -10.23
C LEU A 190 17.52 20.14 -9.13
N VAL A 191 17.49 18.86 -8.81
CA VAL A 191 18.22 18.27 -7.69
C VAL A 191 19.02 17.06 -8.17
N ASN A 192 20.32 17.08 -7.90
CA ASN A 192 21.17 15.91 -8.14
C ASN A 192 20.98 14.90 -6.98
N TYR A 193 19.91 14.12 -7.01
CA TYR A 193 19.58 13.18 -5.95
C TYR A 193 20.16 11.78 -6.14
N TRP A 194 20.64 11.45 -7.33
CA TRP A 194 21.15 10.10 -7.64
C TRP A 194 22.25 9.61 -6.69
N PRO A 195 23.26 10.40 -6.33
CA PRO A 195 24.28 9.96 -5.40
C PRO A 195 23.72 9.57 -4.02
N TYR A 196 22.63 10.23 -3.59
CA TYR A 196 21.96 9.91 -2.32
C TYR A 196 21.13 8.62 -2.44
N VAL A 197 20.50 8.37 -3.59
CA VAL A 197 19.79 7.10 -3.88
C VAL A 197 20.79 5.95 -3.87
N GLU A 198 21.92 6.09 -4.56
CA GLU A 198 23.00 5.08 -4.60
C GLU A 198 23.56 4.82 -3.21
N MET A 199 23.78 5.86 -2.40
CA MET A 199 24.21 5.72 -1.02
C MET A 199 23.18 4.96 -0.18
N MET A 200 21.88 5.27 -0.30
CA MET A 200 20.84 4.54 0.43
C MET A 200 20.79 3.06 0.02
N ASN A 201 20.93 2.77 -1.28
CA ASN A 201 21.02 1.41 -1.79
C ASN A 201 22.23 0.65 -1.23
N ALA A 202 23.39 1.30 -1.21
CA ALA A 202 24.62 0.73 -0.69
C ALA A 202 24.52 0.44 0.83
N VAL A 203 24.00 1.39 1.59
CA VAL A 203 23.78 1.23 3.05
C VAL A 203 22.79 0.10 3.32
N ALA A 204 21.66 0.06 2.64
CA ALA A 204 20.68 -1.01 2.81
C ALA A 204 21.25 -2.39 2.46
N ALA A 205 22.05 -2.49 1.38
CA ALA A 205 22.70 -3.74 0.98
C ALA A 205 23.80 -4.22 1.96
N GLN A 206 24.42 -3.31 2.70
CA GLN A 206 25.50 -3.61 3.67
C GLN A 206 25.00 -3.80 5.10
N SER A 207 23.79 -3.36 5.39
CA SER A 207 23.13 -3.50 6.69
C SER A 207 21.96 -4.47 6.62
N GLY A 208 21.31 -4.75 7.75
CA GLY A 208 20.07 -5.52 7.79
C GLY A 208 18.82 -4.75 7.34
N ALA A 209 18.96 -3.48 6.91
CA ALA A 209 17.82 -2.67 6.50
C ALA A 209 17.21 -3.12 5.18
N VAL A 210 15.88 -3.05 5.08
CA VAL A 210 15.14 -3.34 3.86
C VAL A 210 14.87 -2.03 3.11
N LEU A 211 15.22 -1.97 1.83
CA LEU A 211 14.94 -0.81 1.01
C LEU A 211 13.48 -0.83 0.52
N PHE A 212 12.74 0.25 0.76
CA PHE A 212 11.48 0.56 0.11
C PHE A 212 11.73 1.63 -0.96
N ASP A 213 11.82 1.20 -2.22
CA ASP A 213 12.16 2.08 -3.34
C ASP A 213 10.98 2.92 -3.82
N ARG A 214 10.60 3.90 -2.99
CA ARG A 214 9.50 4.81 -3.28
C ARG A 214 9.75 5.62 -4.56
N LEU A 215 10.99 5.98 -4.85
CA LEU A 215 11.36 6.75 -6.03
C LEU A 215 10.95 6.03 -7.31
N GLU A 216 11.37 4.78 -7.46
CA GLU A 216 11.07 3.99 -8.66
C GLU A 216 9.59 3.60 -8.74
N MET A 217 8.94 3.30 -7.61
CA MET A 217 7.48 3.09 -7.59
C MET A 217 6.73 4.31 -8.11
N MET A 218 7.06 5.50 -7.61
CA MET A 218 6.44 6.75 -8.06
C MET A 218 6.77 7.08 -9.52
N ARG A 219 7.99 6.80 -9.97
CA ARG A 219 8.40 6.96 -11.38
C ARG A 219 7.57 6.05 -12.29
N HIS A 220 7.40 4.79 -11.90
CA HIS A 220 6.55 3.83 -12.60
C HIS A 220 5.10 4.33 -12.72
N TRP A 221 4.48 4.72 -11.60
CA TRP A 221 3.10 5.24 -11.62
C TRP A 221 2.96 6.53 -12.45
N ALA A 222 3.94 7.42 -12.40
CA ALA A 222 3.94 8.64 -13.21
C ALA A 222 4.11 8.32 -14.72
N GLY A 223 4.97 7.37 -15.06
CA GLY A 223 5.18 6.90 -16.43
C GLY A 223 3.94 6.29 -17.07
N GLU A 224 3.10 5.64 -16.27
CA GLU A 224 1.81 5.10 -16.69
C GLU A 224 0.65 6.11 -16.59
N GLY A 225 0.92 7.37 -16.24
CA GLY A 225 -0.09 8.42 -16.09
C GLY A 225 -1.01 8.28 -14.87
N ARG A 226 -0.74 7.32 -13.97
CA ARG A 226 -1.59 7.05 -12.80
C ARG A 226 -1.42 8.10 -11.70
N LEU A 227 -0.20 8.53 -11.41
CA LEU A 227 0.14 9.49 -10.35
C LEU A 227 1.18 10.52 -10.85
N ASP A 228 0.85 11.26 -11.93
CA ASP A 228 1.68 12.37 -12.44
C ASP A 228 1.32 13.67 -11.73
N PHE A 229 2.22 14.16 -10.86
CA PHE A 229 2.04 15.41 -10.10
C PHE A 229 2.49 16.67 -10.85
N ASP A 230 3.24 16.52 -11.94
CA ASP A 230 3.80 17.65 -12.66
C ASP A 230 2.78 18.27 -13.63
N ASN A 231 1.90 17.45 -14.23
CA ASN A 231 0.89 17.87 -15.21
C ASN A 231 -0.53 17.96 -14.62
N MET A 232 -0.67 18.06 -13.30
CA MET A 232 -1.94 17.96 -12.62
C MET A 232 -2.56 19.33 -12.32
N PRO A 233 -3.89 19.52 -12.51
CA PRO A 233 -4.61 20.69 -12.07
C PRO A 233 -4.46 20.89 -10.55
N ARG A 234 -4.30 22.15 -10.13
CA ARG A 234 -4.10 22.48 -8.70
C ARG A 234 -5.23 21.93 -7.80
N ALA A 235 -6.45 21.91 -8.32
CA ALA A 235 -7.63 21.41 -7.60
C ALA A 235 -7.57 19.91 -7.29
N GLU A 236 -6.84 19.12 -8.09
CA GLU A 236 -6.74 17.67 -7.93
C GLU A 236 -5.56 17.23 -7.05
N ARG A 237 -4.64 18.15 -6.71
CA ARG A 237 -3.40 17.80 -6.01
C ARG A 237 -3.62 17.08 -4.69
N ALA A 238 -4.60 17.53 -3.91
CA ALA A 238 -4.87 16.94 -2.59
C ALA A 238 -5.45 15.51 -2.71
N SER A 239 -6.37 15.28 -3.63
CA SER A 239 -6.95 13.93 -3.86
C SER A 239 -5.90 12.96 -4.41
N ARG A 240 -5.04 13.41 -5.32
CA ARG A 240 -3.95 12.59 -5.86
C ARG A 240 -2.87 12.31 -4.83
N ALA A 241 -2.53 13.30 -3.98
CA ALA A 241 -1.62 13.06 -2.87
C ALA A 241 -2.20 12.03 -1.88
N ALA A 242 -3.49 12.11 -1.56
CA ALA A 242 -4.16 11.10 -0.74
C ALA A 242 -4.11 9.71 -1.39
N LYS A 243 -4.32 9.61 -2.73
CA LYS A 243 -4.21 8.36 -3.47
C LYS A 243 -2.77 7.82 -3.50
N LEU A 244 -1.75 8.68 -3.65
CA LEU A 244 -0.36 8.27 -3.51
C LEU A 244 -0.08 7.66 -2.13
N HIS A 245 -0.53 8.32 -1.06
CA HIS A 245 -0.35 7.79 0.30
C HIS A 245 -1.06 6.45 0.52
N GLU A 246 -2.20 6.25 -0.13
CA GLU A 246 -2.92 4.98 -0.15
C GLU A 246 -2.10 3.87 -0.83
N CYS A 247 -1.53 4.16 -2.01
CA CYS A 247 -0.65 3.23 -2.70
C CYS A 247 0.62 2.91 -1.90
N LEU A 248 1.25 3.92 -1.26
CA LEU A 248 2.43 3.70 -0.42
C LEU A 248 2.10 2.81 0.79
N ALA A 249 0.94 3.01 1.43
CA ALA A 249 0.50 2.18 2.54
C ALA A 249 0.27 0.74 2.10
N LEU A 250 -0.39 0.52 0.97
CA LEU A 250 -0.64 -0.80 0.41
C LEU A 250 0.67 -1.54 0.10
N GLN A 251 1.61 -0.89 -0.60
CA GLN A 251 2.91 -1.49 -0.94
C GLN A 251 3.77 -1.79 0.29
N LEU A 252 3.76 -0.91 1.31
CA LEU A 252 4.40 -1.18 2.60
C LEU A 252 3.73 -2.33 3.34
N GLY A 253 2.40 -2.39 3.34
CA GLY A 253 1.62 -3.48 3.93
C GLY A 253 1.97 -4.82 3.30
N ASP A 254 2.02 -4.89 1.98
CA ASP A 254 2.42 -6.09 1.23
C ASP A 254 3.87 -6.52 1.56
N MET A 255 4.80 -5.56 1.63
CA MET A 255 6.19 -5.82 1.99
C MET A 255 6.30 -6.39 3.43
N ILE A 256 5.65 -5.74 4.39
CA ILE A 256 5.67 -6.17 5.80
C ILE A 256 5.00 -7.54 5.95
N GLU A 257 3.84 -7.74 5.35
CA GLU A 257 3.14 -9.03 5.42
C GLU A 257 3.99 -10.17 4.86
N LYS A 258 4.59 -9.98 3.68
CA LYS A 258 5.52 -10.96 3.08
C LYS A 258 6.71 -11.26 4.00
N ALA A 259 7.26 -10.23 4.66
CA ALA A 259 8.43 -10.38 5.53
C ALA A 259 8.12 -11.10 6.85
N VAL A 260 6.94 -10.88 7.45
CA VAL A 260 6.58 -11.48 8.76
C VAL A 260 5.94 -12.87 8.65
N ARG A 261 5.35 -13.21 7.50
CA ARG A 261 4.73 -14.52 7.28
C ARG A 261 5.73 -15.59 6.78
N ARG A 262 6.88 -15.17 6.22
CA ARG A 262 7.98 -16.08 5.85
C ARG A 262 8.68 -16.63 7.08
#